data_56840201ab316f5f4608f2b84c481dea
#
_entry.id   56840201ab316f5f4608f2b84c481dea
#
_cell.length_a   1.000
_cell.length_b   1.000
_cell.length_c   1.000
_cell.angle_alpha   90.00
_cell.angle_beta   90.00
_cell.angle_gamma   90.00
#
_symmetry.space_group_name_H-M   'P 1'
#
loop_
_entity.id
_entity.type
_entity.pdbx_description
1 polymer ?
#
loop_
_entity_poly.entity_id
_entity_poly.type
_entity_poly.pdbx_seq_one_letter_code
_entity_poly.pdbx_strand_id
1 'polypeptide(L)'
;MKIERLIVGPLEVCCYIVYSPEAKEGVIIDPGDADLRIIKKVKELDLKIIAILGTHAHADHVAGVDYLRKELKAPYLVHRLDEEFFKDPANFSMFKAWGFSENPKADKTFEEGDIIKFGNEYLEVIHTPGHSPGSCCFYNKKHKVLFTGDTLFVEAIGRADISGGNYFQMMESIQKKLLVLPEETKIYPGHDYGPKPISTIGEEKRNNPFLQEF
;
A
#
# COMPACT_ATOMS: atom_id res chain seq x y z
N MET A 1 -7.53 14.35 8.33
CA MET A 1 -6.52 13.65 7.51
C MET A 1 -6.50 14.24 6.09
N LYS A 2 -5.32 14.40 5.50
CA LYS A 2 -5.13 14.76 4.08
C LYS A 2 -4.25 13.74 3.37
N ILE A 3 -4.37 13.69 2.05
CA ILE A 3 -3.70 12.69 1.20
C ILE A 3 -3.13 13.41 -0.01
N GLU A 4 -1.84 13.24 -0.25
CA GLU A 4 -1.17 13.61 -1.51
C GLU A 4 -0.80 12.32 -2.24
N ARG A 5 -1.09 12.24 -3.53
CA ARG A 5 -0.74 11.11 -4.39
C ARG A 5 0.34 11.52 -5.40
N LEU A 6 1.39 10.73 -5.50
CA LEU A 6 2.41 10.84 -6.54
C LEU A 6 2.51 9.52 -7.30
N ILE A 7 2.56 9.59 -8.61
CA ILE A 7 2.88 8.42 -9.44
C ILE A 7 4.39 8.35 -9.56
N VAL A 8 4.97 7.23 -9.15
CA VAL A 8 6.42 7.06 -9.04
C VAL A 8 6.90 5.74 -9.65
N GLY A 9 8.18 5.74 -10.05
CA GLY A 9 8.85 4.56 -10.59
C GLY A 9 8.38 4.13 -11.98
N PRO A 10 9.07 3.13 -12.56
CA PRO A 10 8.81 2.67 -13.93
C PRO A 10 7.49 1.92 -14.11
N LEU A 11 6.91 1.39 -13.01
CA LEU A 11 5.63 0.70 -13.01
C LEU A 11 4.48 1.59 -12.52
N GLU A 12 4.69 2.92 -12.43
CA GLU A 12 3.67 3.92 -12.13
C GLU A 12 2.90 3.67 -10.83
N VAL A 13 3.63 3.29 -9.76
CA VAL A 13 3.06 3.05 -8.43
C VAL A 13 2.47 4.33 -7.86
N CYS A 14 1.31 4.22 -7.24
CA CYS A 14 0.68 5.28 -6.47
C CYS A 14 1.31 5.38 -5.07
N CYS A 15 2.30 6.25 -4.91
CA CYS A 15 2.84 6.61 -3.61
C CYS A 15 1.92 7.62 -2.93
N TYR A 16 1.56 7.38 -1.66
CA TYR A 16 0.69 8.27 -0.90
C TYR A 16 1.42 8.88 0.30
N ILE A 17 1.33 10.21 0.45
CA ILE A 17 1.69 10.91 1.68
C ILE A 17 0.39 11.19 2.42
N VAL A 18 0.19 10.54 3.56
CA VAL A 18 -1.03 10.64 4.38
C VAL A 18 -0.68 11.34 5.68
N TYR A 19 -1.38 12.43 6.01
CA TYR A 19 -0.96 13.27 7.13
C TYR A 19 -2.09 13.95 7.88
N SER A 20 -1.80 14.28 9.14
CA SER A 20 -2.57 15.20 9.97
C SER A 20 -2.10 16.64 9.72
N PRO A 21 -2.91 17.52 9.11
CA PRO A 21 -2.50 18.89 8.86
C PRO A 21 -2.29 19.72 10.13
N GLU A 22 -2.97 19.36 11.23
CA GLU A 22 -2.88 20.05 12.51
C GLU A 22 -1.61 19.67 13.27
N ALA A 23 -1.28 18.36 13.33
CA ALA A 23 -0.11 17.87 14.03
C ALA A 23 1.18 17.92 13.19
N LYS A 24 1.08 18.16 11.88
CA LYS A 24 2.21 18.09 10.94
C LYS A 24 2.95 16.75 10.97
N GLU A 25 2.24 15.67 11.31
CA GLU A 25 2.76 14.31 11.28
C GLU A 25 2.07 13.50 10.20
N GLY A 26 2.81 12.59 9.56
CA GLY A 26 2.28 11.76 8.48
C GLY A 26 3.05 10.47 8.27
N VAL A 27 2.55 9.66 7.35
CA VAL A 27 3.16 8.43 6.86
C VAL A 27 3.28 8.48 5.35
N ILE A 28 4.23 7.72 4.79
CA ILE A 28 4.36 7.50 3.34
C ILE A 28 4.00 6.05 3.08
N ILE A 29 3.13 5.80 2.09
CA ILE A 29 2.70 4.46 1.68
C ILE A 29 3.26 4.20 0.28
N ASP A 30 3.86 3.04 0.08
CA ASP A 30 4.37 2.49 -1.18
C ASP A 30 5.27 3.48 -1.97
N PRO A 31 6.42 3.86 -1.43
CA PRO A 31 7.38 4.69 -2.17
C PRO A 31 8.13 3.84 -3.21
N GLY A 32 7.52 3.61 -4.35
CA GLY A 32 8.02 2.74 -5.41
C GLY A 32 9.28 3.21 -6.13
N ASP A 33 9.82 4.39 -5.77
CA ASP A 33 11.07 4.91 -6.31
C ASP A 33 11.70 5.94 -5.35
N ALA A 34 13.01 6.16 -5.50
CA ALA A 34 13.77 7.22 -4.85
C ALA A 34 13.46 8.61 -5.45
N ASP A 35 12.17 8.93 -5.58
CA ASP A 35 11.69 10.13 -6.25
C ASP A 35 11.83 11.38 -5.37
N LEU A 36 12.61 12.35 -5.84
CA LEU A 36 12.83 13.62 -5.16
C LEU A 36 11.54 14.42 -4.91
N ARG A 37 10.49 14.21 -5.71
CA ARG A 37 9.19 14.86 -5.54
C ARG A 37 8.55 14.52 -4.21
N ILE A 38 8.77 13.29 -3.67
CA ILE A 38 8.27 12.88 -2.35
C ILE A 38 8.88 13.77 -1.27
N ILE A 39 10.22 13.88 -1.24
CA ILE A 39 10.94 14.73 -0.26
C ILE A 39 10.54 16.19 -0.39
N LYS A 40 10.45 16.69 -1.63
CA LYS A 40 10.00 18.07 -1.89
C LYS A 40 8.61 18.31 -1.30
N LYS A 41 7.66 17.41 -1.55
CA LYS A 41 6.29 17.52 -1.02
C LYS A 41 6.26 17.47 0.51
N VAL A 42 7.01 16.57 1.14
CA VAL A 42 7.14 16.49 2.61
C VAL A 42 7.64 17.81 3.20
N LYS A 43 8.67 18.42 2.58
CA LYS A 43 9.23 19.71 3.01
C LYS A 43 8.27 20.88 2.77
N GLU A 44 7.60 20.94 1.61
CA GLU A 44 6.59 21.96 1.29
C GLU A 44 5.44 21.99 2.32
N LEU A 45 5.04 20.82 2.79
CA LEU A 45 3.96 20.67 3.76
C LEU A 45 4.45 20.78 5.21
N ASP A 46 5.75 20.90 5.43
CA ASP A 46 6.39 20.95 6.75
C ASP A 46 6.02 19.74 7.62
N LEU A 47 6.15 18.51 7.05
CA LEU A 47 5.73 17.29 7.70
C LEU A 47 6.90 16.55 8.37
N LYS A 48 6.62 16.01 9.56
CA LYS A 48 7.41 14.97 10.20
C LYS A 48 6.82 13.61 9.80
N ILE A 49 7.57 12.82 9.06
CA ILE A 49 7.16 11.45 8.69
C ILE A 49 7.45 10.49 9.84
N ILE A 50 6.40 9.82 10.31
CA ILE A 50 6.47 8.90 11.46
C ILE A 50 6.87 7.48 11.01
N ALA A 51 6.42 7.08 9.82
CA ALA A 51 6.73 5.78 9.24
C ALA A 51 6.64 5.80 7.71
N ILE A 52 7.37 4.90 7.08
CA ILE A 52 7.23 4.50 5.68
C ILE A 52 6.57 3.13 5.70
N LEU A 53 5.49 2.93 4.96
CA LEU A 53 4.65 1.75 4.99
C LEU A 53 4.66 1.06 3.62
N GLY A 54 4.85 -0.26 3.60
CA GLY A 54 4.57 -1.08 2.43
C GLY A 54 3.21 -1.75 2.57
N THR A 55 2.31 -1.60 1.60
CA THR A 55 1.10 -2.44 1.52
C THR A 55 1.48 -3.89 1.30
N HIS A 56 2.60 -4.12 0.63
CA HIS A 56 3.29 -5.38 0.44
C HIS A 56 4.76 -5.13 0.06
N ALA A 57 5.56 -6.17 -0.05
CA ALA A 57 7.01 -6.01 -0.26
C ALA A 57 7.47 -6.29 -1.70
N HIS A 58 6.63 -6.10 -2.71
CA HIS A 58 7.10 -6.10 -4.10
C HIS A 58 8.03 -4.92 -4.36
N ALA A 59 9.08 -5.15 -5.14
CA ALA A 59 10.17 -4.19 -5.30
C ALA A 59 9.72 -2.83 -5.86
N ASP A 60 8.74 -2.83 -6.75
CA ASP A 60 8.17 -1.62 -7.33
C ASP A 60 7.40 -0.76 -6.31
N HIS A 61 6.95 -1.32 -5.17
CA HIS A 61 6.32 -0.58 -4.08
C HIS A 61 7.31 -0.09 -3.01
N VAL A 62 8.51 -0.71 -2.95
CA VAL A 62 9.46 -0.43 -1.85
C VAL A 62 10.83 0.08 -2.31
N ALA A 63 11.06 0.24 -3.60
CA ALA A 63 12.37 0.64 -4.15
C ALA A 63 12.89 1.98 -3.62
N GLY A 64 12.02 2.91 -3.24
CA GLY A 64 12.39 4.21 -2.67
C GLY A 64 12.64 4.20 -1.16
N VAL A 65 12.37 3.08 -0.47
CA VAL A 65 12.40 3.01 1.00
C VAL A 65 13.73 3.42 1.59
N ASP A 66 14.85 2.83 1.14
CA ASP A 66 16.17 3.11 1.72
C ASP A 66 16.60 4.56 1.55
N TYR A 67 16.26 5.15 0.40
CA TYR A 67 16.48 6.57 0.15
C TYR A 67 15.66 7.44 1.12
N LEU A 68 14.35 7.20 1.23
CA LEU A 68 13.47 7.98 2.09
C LEU A 68 13.78 7.79 3.58
N ARG A 69 14.11 6.56 3.99
CA ARG A 69 14.54 6.25 5.36
C ARG A 69 15.75 7.11 5.77
N LYS A 70 16.74 7.22 4.88
CA LYS A 70 17.95 8.04 5.11
C LYS A 70 17.60 9.53 5.22
N GLU A 71 16.80 10.04 4.29
CA GLU A 71 16.49 11.47 4.21
C GLU A 71 15.53 11.95 5.31
N LEU A 72 14.52 11.12 5.65
CA LEU A 72 13.44 11.50 6.57
C LEU A 72 13.64 10.97 8.00
N LYS A 73 14.61 10.08 8.22
CA LYS A 73 14.83 9.39 9.52
C LYS A 73 13.59 8.67 10.03
N ALA A 74 12.75 8.17 9.13
CA ALA A 74 11.52 7.46 9.43
C ALA A 74 11.71 5.95 9.26
N PRO A 75 11.18 5.10 10.18
CA PRO A 75 11.30 3.66 10.06
C PRO A 75 10.42 3.11 8.91
N TYR A 76 10.90 2.04 8.28
CA TYR A 76 10.11 1.26 7.31
C TYR A 76 9.40 0.11 8.01
N LEU A 77 8.10 -0.03 7.70
CA LEU A 77 7.23 -1.07 8.21
C LEU A 77 6.52 -1.81 7.07
N VAL A 78 6.49 -3.13 7.16
CA VAL A 78 5.75 -4.01 6.25
C VAL A 78 5.17 -5.17 7.04
N HIS A 79 4.21 -5.89 6.46
CA HIS A 79 3.63 -7.07 7.10
C HIS A 79 4.70 -8.17 7.31
N ARG A 80 4.66 -8.82 8.50
CA ARG A 80 5.66 -9.83 8.89
C ARG A 80 5.81 -10.95 7.85
N LEU A 81 4.72 -11.40 7.26
CA LEU A 81 4.77 -12.48 6.28
C LEU A 81 5.51 -12.09 4.99
N ASP A 82 5.42 -10.85 4.55
CA ASP A 82 6.18 -10.39 3.38
C ASP A 82 7.65 -10.18 3.74
N GLU A 83 7.96 -9.63 4.90
CA GLU A 83 9.35 -9.54 5.39
C GLU A 83 10.01 -10.94 5.44
N GLU A 84 9.28 -11.97 5.88
CA GLU A 84 9.78 -13.34 5.92
C GLU A 84 9.88 -13.96 4.52
N PHE A 85 8.86 -13.79 3.68
CA PHE A 85 8.79 -14.39 2.35
C PHE A 85 9.90 -13.91 1.42
N PHE A 86 10.17 -12.60 1.40
CA PHE A 86 11.17 -12.01 0.53
C PHE A 86 12.61 -12.11 1.06
N LYS A 87 12.83 -12.74 2.23
CA LYS A 87 14.18 -13.16 2.66
C LYS A 87 14.76 -14.25 1.75
N ASP A 88 13.90 -15.07 1.12
CA ASP A 88 14.35 -16.04 0.13
C ASP A 88 14.61 -15.32 -1.21
N PRO A 89 15.86 -15.31 -1.71
CA PRO A 89 16.19 -14.65 -2.97
C PRO A 89 15.45 -15.21 -4.19
N ALA A 90 14.96 -16.46 -4.11
CA ALA A 90 14.17 -17.07 -5.18
C ALA A 90 12.85 -16.32 -5.40
N ASN A 91 12.23 -15.83 -4.33
CA ASN A 91 10.98 -15.07 -4.38
C ASN A 91 11.17 -13.65 -4.96
N PHE A 92 12.41 -13.17 -5.03
CA PHE A 92 12.77 -11.87 -5.58
C PHE A 92 13.28 -11.94 -7.04
N SER A 93 13.39 -13.13 -7.62
CA SER A 93 14.05 -13.36 -8.92
C SER A 93 13.44 -12.57 -10.09
N MET A 94 12.12 -12.42 -10.12
CA MET A 94 11.40 -11.64 -11.14
C MET A 94 11.78 -10.16 -11.09
N PHE A 95 11.86 -9.60 -9.91
CA PHE A 95 12.22 -8.17 -9.71
C PHE A 95 13.68 -7.90 -10.06
N LYS A 96 14.59 -8.84 -9.77
CA LYS A 96 15.98 -8.78 -10.25
C LYS A 96 16.06 -8.75 -11.77
N ALA A 97 15.25 -9.55 -12.46
CA ALA A 97 15.19 -9.55 -13.92
C ALA A 97 14.70 -8.19 -14.48
N TRP A 98 13.95 -7.43 -13.72
CA TRP A 98 13.49 -6.09 -14.07
C TRP A 98 14.45 -4.98 -13.61
N GLY A 99 15.59 -5.33 -13.03
CA GLY A 99 16.63 -4.38 -12.64
C GLY A 99 16.48 -3.81 -11.23
N PHE A 100 15.56 -4.34 -10.40
CA PHE A 100 15.45 -3.93 -9.01
C PHE A 100 16.59 -4.53 -8.16
N SER A 101 17.04 -3.78 -7.18
CA SER A 101 17.95 -4.24 -6.14
C SER A 101 17.22 -5.14 -5.12
N GLU A 102 17.94 -5.63 -4.11
CA GLU A 102 17.31 -6.37 -3.01
C GLU A 102 16.28 -5.52 -2.27
N ASN A 103 15.26 -6.19 -1.70
CA ASN A 103 14.25 -5.51 -0.88
C ASN A 103 14.88 -4.89 0.35
N PRO A 104 14.43 -3.67 0.72
CA PRO A 104 14.85 -3.05 1.97
C PRO A 104 14.36 -3.89 3.16
N LYS A 105 15.25 -4.12 4.12
CA LYS A 105 14.87 -4.79 5.36
C LYS A 105 13.96 -3.89 6.19
N ALA A 106 12.88 -4.45 6.73
CA ALA A 106 11.99 -3.73 7.61
C ALA A 106 12.66 -3.37 8.96
N ASP A 107 12.41 -2.17 9.46
CA ASP A 107 12.80 -1.77 10.82
C ASP A 107 11.86 -2.36 11.86
N LYS A 108 10.59 -2.51 11.48
CA LYS A 108 9.53 -3.14 12.27
C LYS A 108 8.54 -3.84 11.34
N THR A 109 7.82 -4.82 11.88
CA THR A 109 6.72 -5.45 11.17
C THR A 109 5.39 -5.14 11.86
N PHE A 110 4.31 -5.26 11.11
CA PHE A 110 2.94 -5.19 11.62
C PHE A 110 2.15 -6.44 11.22
N GLU A 111 1.00 -6.62 11.84
CA GLU A 111 0.04 -7.70 11.59
C GLU A 111 -1.40 -7.16 11.53
N GLU A 112 -2.37 -8.05 11.29
CA GLU A 112 -3.81 -7.75 11.27
C GLU A 112 -4.23 -6.98 12.53
N GLY A 113 -4.94 -5.87 12.34
CA GLY A 113 -5.51 -5.06 13.41
C GLY A 113 -4.55 -4.08 14.07
N ASP A 114 -3.27 -4.06 13.69
CA ASP A 114 -2.33 -3.07 14.19
C ASP A 114 -2.73 -1.65 13.81
N ILE A 115 -2.49 -0.70 14.72
CA ILE A 115 -2.84 0.71 14.54
C ILE A 115 -1.58 1.56 14.39
N ILE A 116 -1.44 2.20 13.25
CA ILE A 116 -0.35 3.12 12.94
C ILE A 116 -0.85 4.55 13.18
N LYS A 117 -0.35 5.22 14.24
CA LYS A 117 -0.78 6.57 14.64
C LYS A 117 0.17 7.65 14.12
N PHE A 118 -0.40 8.78 13.67
CA PHE A 118 0.32 10.00 13.29
C PHE A 118 -0.53 11.23 13.61
N GLY A 119 -0.06 12.01 14.57
CA GLY A 119 -0.81 13.11 15.15
C GLY A 119 -2.13 12.64 15.75
N ASN A 120 -3.24 13.25 15.32
CA ASN A 120 -4.61 12.90 15.73
C ASN A 120 -5.31 11.95 14.76
N GLU A 121 -4.54 11.33 13.87
CA GLU A 121 -5.03 10.39 12.86
C GLU A 121 -4.40 9.00 13.05
N TYR A 122 -4.97 8.01 12.36
CA TYR A 122 -4.48 6.64 12.40
C TYR A 122 -4.80 5.87 11.12
N LEU A 123 -4.10 4.77 10.90
CA LEU A 123 -4.43 3.73 9.93
C LEU A 123 -4.48 2.39 10.65
N GLU A 124 -5.52 1.62 10.39
CA GLU A 124 -5.67 0.23 10.84
C GLU A 124 -5.20 -0.70 9.73
N VAL A 125 -4.41 -1.70 10.08
CA VAL A 125 -3.92 -2.72 9.15
C VAL A 125 -5.01 -3.77 8.96
N ILE A 126 -5.44 -3.98 7.73
CA ILE A 126 -6.29 -5.09 7.31
C ILE A 126 -5.42 -6.03 6.45
N HIS A 127 -5.06 -7.18 6.99
CA HIS A 127 -4.30 -8.19 6.25
C HIS A 127 -5.16 -8.81 5.14
N THR A 128 -4.74 -8.65 3.89
CA THR A 128 -5.46 -9.09 2.68
C THR A 128 -4.55 -9.95 1.80
N PRO A 129 -4.15 -11.15 2.28
CA PRO A 129 -3.25 -12.00 1.51
C PRO A 129 -3.88 -12.46 0.20
N GLY A 130 -3.01 -12.73 -0.79
CA GLY A 130 -3.43 -13.24 -2.09
C GLY A 130 -2.68 -12.66 -3.27
N HIS A 131 -2.26 -11.38 -3.25
CA HIS A 131 -1.28 -10.83 -4.18
C HIS A 131 0.15 -11.18 -3.73
N SER A 132 0.42 -11.02 -2.44
CA SER A 132 1.55 -11.59 -1.71
C SER A 132 1.06 -12.19 -0.40
N PRO A 133 1.89 -12.99 0.32
CA PRO A 133 1.51 -13.54 1.63
C PRO A 133 1.23 -12.47 2.69
N GLY A 134 1.92 -11.34 2.63
CA GLY A 134 1.80 -10.22 3.56
C GLY A 134 1.04 -9.02 3.02
N SER A 135 0.39 -9.11 1.87
CA SER A 135 -0.43 -8.02 1.33
C SER A 135 -1.43 -7.52 2.37
N CYS A 136 -1.54 -6.20 2.50
CA CYS A 136 -2.46 -5.58 3.43
C CYS A 136 -3.03 -4.29 2.86
N CYS A 137 -4.17 -3.88 3.41
CA CYS A 137 -4.77 -2.58 3.20
C CYS A 137 -4.63 -1.72 4.46
N PHE A 138 -4.59 -0.40 4.29
CA PHE A 138 -4.59 0.54 5.41
C PHE A 138 -5.90 1.30 5.46
N TYR A 139 -6.65 1.15 6.54
CA TYR A 139 -8.00 1.71 6.69
C TYR A 139 -8.05 2.82 7.73
N ASN A 140 -8.63 3.95 7.34
CA ASN A 140 -9.06 4.98 8.29
C ASN A 140 -10.59 5.01 8.37
N LYS A 141 -11.13 4.46 9.45
CA LYS A 141 -12.57 4.36 9.69
C LYS A 141 -13.25 5.73 9.82
N LYS A 142 -12.56 6.70 10.45
CA LYS A 142 -13.11 8.05 10.69
C LYS A 142 -13.37 8.79 9.38
N HIS A 143 -12.48 8.65 8.40
CA HIS A 143 -12.56 9.32 7.11
C HIS A 143 -13.11 8.42 5.99
N LYS A 144 -13.38 7.13 6.28
CA LYS A 144 -13.80 6.12 5.31
C LYS A 144 -12.88 6.06 4.10
N VAL A 145 -11.59 5.90 4.36
CA VAL A 145 -10.51 5.84 3.38
C VAL A 145 -9.76 4.53 3.54
N LEU A 146 -9.54 3.84 2.43
CA LEU A 146 -8.84 2.57 2.36
C LEU A 146 -7.74 2.63 1.29
N PHE A 147 -6.49 2.46 1.69
CA PHE A 147 -5.38 2.24 0.77
C PHE A 147 -5.29 0.75 0.50
N THR A 148 -5.51 0.33 -0.74
CA THR A 148 -5.74 -1.08 -1.07
C THR A 148 -4.51 -1.80 -1.63
N GLY A 149 -3.40 -1.07 -1.87
CA GLY A 149 -2.24 -1.64 -2.54
C GLY A 149 -2.66 -2.39 -3.80
N ASP A 150 -2.13 -3.59 -3.97
CA ASP A 150 -2.43 -4.46 -5.10
C ASP A 150 -3.46 -5.56 -4.76
N THR A 151 -4.31 -5.33 -3.77
CA THR A 151 -5.44 -6.21 -3.47
C THR A 151 -6.65 -5.88 -4.35
N LEU A 152 -7.08 -4.61 -4.35
CA LEU A 152 -8.26 -4.15 -5.07
C LEU A 152 -7.93 -2.87 -5.84
N PHE A 153 -8.13 -2.89 -7.16
CA PHE A 153 -8.03 -1.72 -8.04
C PHE A 153 -9.42 -1.21 -8.42
N VAL A 154 -9.45 -0.11 -9.16
CA VAL A 154 -10.69 0.39 -9.76
C VAL A 154 -11.09 -0.50 -10.94
N GLU A 155 -12.20 -1.21 -10.80
CA GLU A 155 -12.74 -2.18 -11.77
C GLU A 155 -11.76 -3.33 -12.11
N ALA A 156 -10.81 -3.62 -11.20
CA ALA A 156 -9.85 -4.71 -11.33
C ALA A 156 -9.40 -5.22 -9.97
N ILE A 157 -8.62 -6.31 -9.96
CA ILE A 157 -7.92 -6.84 -8.78
C ILE A 157 -6.44 -7.06 -9.11
N GLY A 158 -5.61 -7.21 -8.09
CA GLY A 158 -4.20 -7.51 -8.26
C GLY A 158 -3.96 -8.89 -8.88
N ARG A 159 -2.77 -9.08 -9.41
CA ARG A 159 -2.33 -10.39 -9.89
C ARG A 159 -2.13 -11.36 -8.73
N ALA A 160 -2.49 -12.62 -8.96
CA ALA A 160 -2.27 -13.71 -8.02
C ALA A 160 -1.53 -14.91 -8.67
N ASP A 161 -1.02 -14.72 -9.88
CA ASP A 161 -0.28 -15.69 -10.68
C ASP A 161 1.26 -15.51 -10.60
N ILE A 162 1.70 -14.82 -9.56
CA ILE A 162 3.11 -14.52 -9.27
C ILE A 162 3.58 -15.22 -8.00
N SER A 163 4.89 -15.18 -7.71
CA SER A 163 5.46 -15.83 -6.53
C SER A 163 4.78 -15.33 -5.24
N GLY A 164 4.27 -16.24 -4.42
CA GLY A 164 3.49 -15.93 -3.22
C GLY A 164 2.02 -15.61 -3.46
N GLY A 165 1.59 -15.51 -4.73
CA GLY A 165 0.22 -15.21 -5.11
C GLY A 165 -0.73 -16.39 -4.92
N ASN A 166 -2.00 -16.10 -4.57
CA ASN A 166 -3.07 -17.09 -4.43
C ASN A 166 -4.42 -16.43 -4.70
N TYR A 167 -5.02 -16.74 -5.84
CA TYR A 167 -6.28 -16.15 -6.28
C TYR A 167 -7.44 -16.38 -5.31
N PHE A 168 -7.61 -17.61 -4.81
CA PHE A 168 -8.70 -17.91 -3.88
C PHE A 168 -8.58 -17.12 -2.56
N GLN A 169 -7.36 -17.01 -2.06
CA GLN A 169 -7.08 -16.24 -0.85
C GLN A 169 -7.31 -14.73 -1.07
N MET A 170 -6.96 -14.20 -2.24
CA MET A 170 -7.24 -12.80 -2.60
C MET A 170 -8.75 -12.54 -2.66
N MET A 171 -9.51 -13.40 -3.32
CA MET A 171 -10.96 -13.29 -3.40
C MET A 171 -11.61 -13.38 -2.02
N GLU A 172 -11.15 -14.29 -1.16
CA GLU A 172 -11.59 -14.37 0.23
C GLU A 172 -11.29 -13.09 1.01
N SER A 173 -10.08 -12.53 0.84
CA SER A 173 -9.68 -11.26 1.46
C SER A 173 -10.59 -10.11 1.02
N ILE A 174 -10.84 -9.99 -0.26
CA ILE A 174 -11.73 -8.94 -0.81
C ILE A 174 -13.15 -9.11 -0.27
N GLN A 175 -13.73 -10.29 -0.40
CA GLN A 175 -15.13 -10.54 -0.04
C GLN A 175 -15.38 -10.39 1.46
N LYS A 176 -14.53 -11.00 2.30
CA LYS A 176 -14.77 -11.08 3.75
C LYS A 176 -14.27 -9.87 4.52
N LYS A 177 -13.30 -9.11 3.98
CA LYS A 177 -12.67 -7.99 4.69
C LYS A 177 -12.93 -6.63 4.05
N LEU A 178 -12.94 -6.53 2.72
CA LEU A 178 -13.09 -5.23 2.06
C LEU A 178 -14.54 -4.93 1.69
N LEU A 179 -15.26 -5.87 1.07
CA LEU A 179 -16.65 -5.64 0.66
C LEU A 179 -17.63 -5.52 1.81
N VAL A 180 -17.25 -5.85 3.02
CA VAL A 180 -18.04 -5.64 4.24
C VAL A 180 -17.91 -4.23 4.83
N LEU A 181 -16.97 -3.44 4.33
CA LEU A 181 -16.82 -2.04 4.73
C LEU A 181 -17.98 -1.18 4.19
N PRO A 182 -18.25 0.00 4.79
CA PRO A 182 -19.27 0.92 4.31
C PRO A 182 -19.09 1.25 2.82
N GLU A 183 -20.17 1.27 2.06
CA GLU A 183 -20.11 1.47 0.60
C GLU A 183 -19.49 2.79 0.15
N GLU A 184 -19.59 3.83 0.98
CA GLU A 184 -18.95 5.13 0.77
C GLU A 184 -17.45 5.16 1.07
N THR A 185 -16.85 4.04 1.51
CA THR A 185 -15.40 3.94 1.75
C THR A 185 -14.65 4.11 0.44
N LYS A 186 -13.85 5.16 0.35
CA LYS A 186 -13.02 5.46 -0.83
C LYS A 186 -11.83 4.54 -0.86
N ILE A 187 -11.56 3.93 -2.02
CA ILE A 187 -10.37 3.11 -2.25
C ILE A 187 -9.28 3.91 -2.98
N TYR A 188 -8.05 3.74 -2.52
CA TYR A 188 -6.83 4.34 -3.06
C TYR A 188 -5.88 3.18 -3.44
N PRO A 189 -5.85 2.76 -4.72
CA PRO A 189 -5.12 1.57 -5.16
C PRO A 189 -3.61 1.79 -5.28
N GLY A 190 -2.84 0.70 -5.36
CA GLY A 190 -1.40 0.72 -5.59
C GLY A 190 -1.01 1.20 -6.98
N HIS A 191 -1.88 1.01 -7.98
CA HIS A 191 -1.69 1.48 -9.35
C HIS A 191 -2.95 2.14 -9.91
N ASP A 192 -2.76 3.08 -10.87
CA ASP A 192 -3.83 3.82 -11.56
C ASP A 192 -4.12 3.21 -12.93
N TYR A 193 -4.50 1.91 -12.95
CA TYR A 193 -4.79 1.17 -14.17
C TYR A 193 -6.26 1.22 -14.60
N GLY A 194 -7.12 1.73 -13.73
CA GLY A 194 -8.57 1.80 -13.96
C GLY A 194 -9.03 3.02 -14.76
N PRO A 195 -10.34 3.13 -15.01
CA PRO A 195 -10.92 4.25 -15.74
C PRO A 195 -10.87 5.58 -14.97
N LYS A 196 -10.57 5.53 -13.69
CA LYS A 196 -10.42 6.69 -12.80
C LYS A 196 -9.48 6.35 -11.63
N PRO A 197 -8.87 7.38 -11.01
CA PRO A 197 -7.82 7.15 -10.00
C PRO A 197 -8.31 6.66 -8.64
N ILE A 198 -9.59 6.82 -8.32
CA ILE A 198 -10.19 6.52 -7.02
C ILE A 198 -11.61 6.00 -7.26
N SER A 199 -12.03 5.03 -6.45
CA SER A 199 -13.38 4.49 -6.47
C SER A 199 -13.93 4.38 -5.04
N THR A 200 -15.03 3.68 -4.85
CA THR A 200 -15.59 3.34 -3.55
C THR A 200 -15.93 1.85 -3.47
N ILE A 201 -16.01 1.30 -2.26
CA ILE A 201 -16.43 -0.10 -2.06
C ILE A 201 -17.76 -0.38 -2.76
N GLY A 202 -18.71 0.55 -2.68
CA GLY A 202 -20.01 0.40 -3.33
C GLY A 202 -19.94 0.42 -4.85
N GLU A 203 -19.06 1.23 -5.45
CA GLU A 203 -18.83 1.24 -6.89
C GLU A 203 -18.19 -0.07 -7.34
N GLU A 204 -17.18 -0.56 -6.62
CA GLU A 204 -16.52 -1.83 -6.95
C GLU A 204 -17.48 -3.02 -6.85
N LYS A 205 -18.34 -3.07 -5.84
CA LYS A 205 -19.40 -4.08 -5.75
C LYS A 205 -20.30 -4.12 -7.01
N ARG A 206 -20.56 -2.97 -7.62
CA ARG A 206 -21.45 -2.88 -8.78
C ARG A 206 -20.76 -3.05 -10.11
N ASN A 207 -19.54 -2.55 -10.24
CA ASN A 207 -18.90 -2.34 -11.54
C ASN A 207 -17.66 -3.22 -11.78
N ASN A 208 -17.02 -3.71 -10.71
CA ASN A 208 -15.81 -4.51 -10.86
C ASN A 208 -16.15 -5.90 -11.45
N PRO A 209 -15.68 -6.23 -12.67
CA PRO A 209 -16.04 -7.47 -13.33
C PRO A 209 -15.57 -8.73 -12.58
N PHE A 210 -14.48 -8.64 -11.82
CA PHE A 210 -13.96 -9.75 -11.02
C PHE A 210 -14.81 -10.06 -9.78
N LEU A 211 -15.73 -9.17 -9.41
CA LEU A 211 -16.58 -9.31 -8.24
C LEU A 211 -18.04 -9.67 -8.58
N GLN A 212 -18.37 -9.78 -9.88
CA GLN A 212 -19.74 -10.09 -10.34
C GLN A 212 -20.05 -11.58 -10.41
N GLU A 213 -19.02 -12.43 -10.34
CA GLU A 213 -19.16 -13.90 -10.49
C GLU A 213 -19.47 -14.62 -9.17
N PHE A 214 -19.77 -13.88 -8.09
CA PHE A 214 -19.96 -14.43 -6.73
C PHE A 214 -21.24 -13.95 -6.07
#